data_425a7600584b584c394324a57ac5a24b
#
_entry.id   425a7600584b584c394324a57ac5a24b
#
_cell.length_a   1.000
_cell.length_b   1.000
_cell.length_c   1.000
_cell.angle_alpha   90.00
_cell.angle_beta   90.00
_cell.angle_gamma   90.00
#
_symmetry.space_group_name_H-M   'P 1'
#
loop_
_entity.id
_entity.type
_entity.pdbx_description
1 polymer ?
#
loop_
_entity_poly.entity_id
_entity_poly.type
_entity_poly.pdbx_seq_one_letter_code
_entity_poly.pdbx_strand_id
1 'polypeptide(L)'
;SSLEQMTNLNSTMSNTSAYSLVGKEVIVQKKDSDGTTTEVRGTVDSVIMKNGHAQLTINGVNYDLDDLVEVMDDVYASQKYRPSVKAQTIKYDKNSPTMSTIEINLGSNGYQASSVAVAVNGEYINKDYLSYNDGKLTISPDAFKELSPGTYNLTFTFDDVYSTSVNDKV
;
A
#
# COMPACT_ATOMS: atom_id res chain seq x y z
N SER A 1 -10.13 13.27 -21.56
CA SER A 1 -9.50 12.99 -20.26
C SER A 1 -9.62 11.52 -19.89
N SER A 2 -8.79 11.04 -18.97
CA SER A 2 -8.87 9.65 -18.53
C SER A 2 -10.20 9.32 -17.84
N LEU A 3 -10.80 10.28 -17.15
CA LEU A 3 -12.11 10.11 -16.52
C LEU A 3 -13.22 9.97 -17.59
N GLU A 4 -13.16 10.76 -18.64
CA GLU A 4 -14.10 10.62 -19.76
C GLU A 4 -13.94 9.29 -20.48
N GLN A 5 -12.69 8.81 -20.65
CA GLN A 5 -12.41 7.51 -21.24
C GLN A 5 -12.96 6.38 -20.37
N MET A 6 -12.86 6.48 -19.06
CA MET A 6 -13.43 5.49 -18.14
C MET A 6 -14.95 5.49 -18.19
N THR A 7 -15.58 6.66 -18.26
CA THR A 7 -17.03 6.76 -18.42
C THR A 7 -17.48 6.14 -19.74
N ASN A 8 -16.76 6.41 -20.83
CA ASN A 8 -17.05 5.82 -22.14
C ASN A 8 -16.84 4.30 -22.12
N LEU A 9 -15.81 3.81 -21.41
CA LEU A 9 -15.55 2.39 -21.25
C LEU A 9 -16.74 1.71 -20.57
N ASN A 10 -17.27 2.29 -19.49
CA ASN A 10 -18.42 1.74 -18.77
C ASN A 10 -19.66 1.68 -19.65
N SER A 11 -19.92 2.71 -20.46
CA SER A 11 -21.10 2.75 -21.34
C SER A 11 -20.98 1.79 -22.52
N THR A 12 -19.76 1.44 -22.96
CA THR A 12 -19.53 0.54 -24.09
C THR A 12 -19.19 -0.89 -23.66
N MET A 13 -18.82 -1.11 -22.39
CA MET A 13 -18.46 -2.42 -21.89
C MET A 13 -19.69 -3.33 -21.81
N SER A 14 -19.64 -4.44 -22.53
CA SER A 14 -20.69 -5.44 -22.47
C SER A 14 -20.60 -6.25 -21.17
N ASN A 15 -21.71 -6.88 -20.78
CA ASN A 15 -21.73 -7.77 -19.64
C ASN A 15 -20.70 -8.91 -19.79
N THR A 16 -20.49 -9.41 -21.00
CA THR A 16 -19.51 -10.45 -21.28
C THR A 16 -18.08 -9.94 -21.01
N SER A 17 -17.78 -8.71 -21.40
CA SER A 17 -16.46 -8.10 -21.16
C SER A 17 -16.20 -7.86 -19.68
N ALA A 18 -17.25 -7.69 -18.87
CA ALA A 18 -17.10 -7.50 -17.43
C ALA A 18 -16.43 -8.69 -16.74
N TYR A 19 -16.57 -9.90 -17.26
CA TYR A 19 -15.91 -11.07 -16.70
C TYR A 19 -14.38 -10.97 -16.73
N SER A 20 -13.82 -10.17 -17.62
CA SER A 20 -12.38 -9.92 -17.68
C SER A 20 -11.86 -9.14 -16.49
N LEU A 21 -12.74 -8.53 -15.69
CA LEU A 21 -12.35 -7.75 -14.51
C LEU A 21 -12.03 -8.62 -13.30
N VAL A 22 -12.38 -9.90 -13.31
CA VAL A 22 -12.06 -10.81 -12.18
C VAL A 22 -10.56 -10.84 -11.97
N GLY A 23 -10.13 -10.60 -10.73
CA GLY A 23 -8.72 -10.53 -10.36
C GLY A 23 -8.11 -9.14 -10.52
N LYS A 24 -8.81 -8.19 -11.10
CA LYS A 24 -8.33 -6.82 -11.25
C LYS A 24 -8.64 -5.98 -10.02
N GLU A 25 -7.76 -5.06 -9.71
CA GLU A 25 -8.00 -4.03 -8.71
C GLU A 25 -8.86 -2.93 -9.32
N VAL A 26 -9.94 -2.56 -8.64
CA VAL A 26 -10.87 -1.56 -9.16
C VAL A 26 -11.22 -0.52 -8.10
N ILE A 27 -11.70 0.62 -8.57
CA ILE A 27 -12.35 1.64 -7.75
C ILE A 27 -13.77 1.78 -8.25
N VAL A 28 -14.72 1.66 -7.32
CA VAL A 28 -16.14 1.94 -7.58
C VAL A 28 -16.59 3.10 -6.71
N GLN A 29 -17.47 3.93 -7.22
CA GLN A 29 -18.09 5.03 -6.48
C GLN A 29 -19.57 4.77 -6.35
N LYS A 30 -20.06 4.77 -5.12
CA LYS A 30 -21.47 4.56 -4.82
C LYS A 30 -22.04 5.83 -4.21
N LYS A 31 -23.18 6.27 -4.73
CA LYS A 31 -23.91 7.41 -4.18
C LYS A 31 -24.92 6.92 -3.15
N ASP A 32 -24.77 7.40 -1.92
CA ASP A 32 -25.69 7.07 -0.84
C ASP A 32 -27.02 7.87 -0.97
N SER A 33 -28.03 7.44 -0.23
CA SER A 33 -29.36 8.06 -0.27
C SER A 33 -29.36 9.53 0.17
N ASP A 34 -28.36 9.94 0.97
CA ASP A 34 -28.20 11.31 1.42
C ASP A 34 -27.42 12.20 0.43
N GLY A 35 -27.04 11.65 -0.73
CA GLY A 35 -26.25 12.34 -1.73
C GLY A 35 -24.74 12.25 -1.57
N THR A 36 -24.26 11.61 -0.49
CA THR A 36 -22.83 11.41 -0.25
C THR A 36 -22.27 10.35 -1.20
N THR A 37 -21.09 10.60 -1.77
CA THR A 37 -20.39 9.62 -2.61
C THR A 37 -19.38 8.86 -1.78
N THR A 38 -19.46 7.54 -1.78
CA THR A 38 -18.51 6.65 -1.12
C THR A 38 -17.68 5.94 -2.18
N GLU A 39 -16.35 6.00 -2.03
CA GLU A 39 -15.41 5.31 -2.91
C GLU A 39 -14.94 4.01 -2.25
N VAL A 40 -15.02 2.90 -3.01
CA VAL A 40 -14.56 1.60 -2.55
C VAL A 40 -13.48 1.09 -3.49
N ARG A 41 -12.39 0.61 -2.94
CA ARG A 41 -11.28 0.01 -3.67
C ARG A 41 -11.14 -1.45 -3.27
N GLY A 42 -10.82 -2.27 -4.21
CA GLY A 42 -10.56 -3.68 -3.94
C GLY A 42 -10.44 -4.50 -5.20
N THR A 43 -10.09 -5.77 -4.99
CA THR A 43 -9.98 -6.74 -6.08
C THR A 43 -11.34 -7.33 -6.37
N VAL A 44 -11.66 -7.46 -7.66
CA VAL A 44 -12.91 -8.11 -8.09
C VAL A 44 -12.78 -9.62 -7.86
N ASP A 45 -13.56 -10.13 -6.92
CA ASP A 45 -13.57 -11.56 -6.59
C ASP A 45 -14.39 -12.36 -7.60
N SER A 46 -15.47 -11.77 -8.08
CA SER A 46 -16.34 -12.39 -9.08
C SER A 46 -17.16 -11.33 -9.80
N VAL A 47 -17.69 -11.71 -10.95
CA VAL A 47 -18.66 -10.92 -11.70
C VAL A 47 -19.94 -11.74 -11.81
N ILE A 48 -21.07 -11.17 -11.42
CA ILE A 48 -22.36 -11.84 -11.47
C ILE A 48 -23.31 -11.08 -12.41
N MET A 49 -24.26 -11.80 -12.94
CA MET A 49 -25.36 -11.22 -13.72
C MET A 49 -26.63 -11.23 -12.87
N LYS A 50 -27.27 -10.08 -12.76
CA LYS A 50 -28.52 -9.93 -12.05
C LYS A 50 -29.45 -9.09 -12.89
N ASN A 51 -30.60 -9.65 -13.27
CA ASN A 51 -31.59 -8.98 -14.11
C ASN A 51 -30.99 -8.42 -15.42
N GLY A 52 -30.04 -9.16 -16.03
CA GLY A 52 -29.38 -8.75 -17.26
C GLY A 52 -28.27 -7.72 -17.10
N HIS A 53 -27.94 -7.35 -15.87
CA HIS A 53 -26.90 -6.38 -15.59
C HIS A 53 -25.72 -7.03 -14.85
N ALA A 54 -24.49 -6.65 -15.23
CA ALA A 54 -23.30 -7.11 -14.55
C ALA A 54 -23.10 -6.38 -13.23
N GLN A 55 -22.70 -7.12 -12.21
CA GLN A 55 -22.29 -6.59 -10.91
C GLN A 55 -20.93 -7.16 -10.54
N LEU A 56 -20.12 -6.35 -9.88
CA LEU A 56 -18.79 -6.72 -9.41
C LEU A 56 -18.87 -7.04 -7.92
N THR A 57 -18.34 -8.19 -7.52
CA THR A 57 -18.25 -8.57 -6.10
C THR A 57 -16.87 -8.21 -5.56
N ILE A 58 -16.85 -7.34 -4.55
CA ILE A 58 -15.62 -6.88 -3.88
C ILE A 58 -15.83 -7.09 -2.38
N ASN A 59 -15.02 -7.95 -1.77
CA ASN A 59 -15.12 -8.29 -0.34
C ASN A 59 -16.54 -8.71 0.07
N GLY A 60 -17.20 -9.50 -0.77
CA GLY A 60 -18.53 -10.03 -0.48
C GLY A 60 -19.69 -9.06 -0.73
N VAL A 61 -19.41 -7.86 -1.20
CA VAL A 61 -20.43 -6.85 -1.53
C VAL A 61 -20.49 -6.66 -3.04
N ASN A 62 -21.71 -6.59 -3.58
CA ASN A 62 -21.93 -6.42 -5.02
C ASN A 62 -22.12 -4.95 -5.36
N TYR A 63 -21.44 -4.52 -6.42
CA TYR A 63 -21.51 -3.17 -6.95
C TYR A 63 -21.88 -3.21 -8.42
N ASP A 64 -22.68 -2.25 -8.87
CA ASP A 64 -23.05 -2.17 -10.29
C ASP A 64 -21.82 -1.82 -11.15
N LEU A 65 -21.76 -2.40 -12.34
CA LEU A 65 -20.72 -2.07 -13.31
C LEU A 65 -20.72 -0.57 -13.64
N ASP A 66 -21.89 0.07 -13.62
CA ASP A 66 -22.04 1.50 -13.90
C ASP A 66 -21.31 2.38 -12.86
N ASP A 67 -21.05 1.87 -11.67
CA ASP A 67 -20.34 2.58 -10.60
C ASP A 67 -18.83 2.46 -10.72
N LEU A 68 -18.31 1.70 -11.70
CA LEU A 68 -16.89 1.51 -11.92
C LEU A 68 -16.23 2.82 -12.38
N VAL A 69 -15.17 3.23 -11.67
CA VAL A 69 -14.45 4.46 -11.98
C VAL A 69 -13.06 4.18 -12.55
N GLU A 70 -12.37 3.17 -12.01
CA GLU A 70 -11.00 2.87 -12.41
C GLU A 70 -10.74 1.36 -12.35
N VAL A 71 -9.98 0.87 -13.31
CA VAL A 71 -9.48 -0.51 -13.33
C VAL A 71 -7.96 -0.44 -13.34
N MET A 72 -7.32 -1.17 -12.41
CA MET A 72 -5.87 -1.24 -12.29
C MET A 72 -5.42 -2.68 -12.37
N ASP A 73 -4.24 -2.94 -12.97
CA ASP A 73 -3.65 -4.25 -12.82
C ASP A 73 -3.00 -4.41 -11.43
N ASP A 74 -2.75 -5.66 -11.02
CA ASP A 74 -2.25 -5.97 -9.68
C ASP A 74 -0.88 -5.36 -9.42
N VAL A 75 -0.03 -5.31 -10.43
CA VAL A 75 1.33 -4.77 -10.30
C VAL A 75 1.27 -3.28 -10.00
N TYR A 76 0.46 -2.54 -10.74
CA TYR A 76 0.30 -1.10 -10.53
C TYR A 76 -0.29 -0.80 -9.15
N ALA A 77 -1.36 -1.49 -8.76
CA ALA A 77 -2.00 -1.29 -7.47
C ALA A 77 -1.04 -1.60 -6.32
N SER A 78 -0.30 -2.68 -6.42
CA SER A 78 0.73 -3.05 -5.44
C SER A 78 1.78 -1.95 -5.31
N GLN A 79 2.36 -1.49 -6.41
CA GLN A 79 3.38 -0.43 -6.38
C GLN A 79 2.86 0.87 -5.78
N LYS A 80 1.60 1.21 -6.05
CA LYS A 80 1.00 2.47 -5.59
C LYS A 80 0.70 2.46 -4.09
N TYR A 81 0.28 1.32 -3.54
CA TYR A 81 -0.29 1.25 -2.19
C TYR A 81 0.56 0.49 -1.18
N ARG A 82 1.60 -0.22 -1.61
CA ARG A 82 2.46 -0.97 -0.69
C ARG A 82 3.28 -0.04 0.20
N PRO A 83 3.71 -0.54 1.37
CA PRO A 83 4.62 0.22 2.21
C PRO A 83 5.89 0.61 1.47
N SER A 84 6.43 1.78 1.80
CA SER A 84 7.64 2.30 1.18
C SER A 84 8.47 3.08 2.18
N VAL A 85 9.75 3.23 1.89
CA VAL A 85 10.70 4.02 2.66
C VAL A 85 11.29 5.06 1.72
N LYS A 86 11.31 6.33 2.17
CA LYS A 86 11.98 7.37 1.39
C LYS A 86 13.48 7.11 1.41
N ALA A 87 14.06 6.92 0.23
CA ALA A 87 15.47 6.61 0.10
C ALA A 87 16.34 7.70 0.72
N GLN A 88 17.22 7.30 1.64
CA GLN A 88 18.16 8.20 2.29
C GLN A 88 19.27 7.39 2.94
N THR A 89 20.41 8.03 3.17
CA THR A 89 21.52 7.44 3.93
C THR A 89 21.48 7.98 5.34
N ILE A 90 21.42 7.09 6.33
CA ILE A 90 21.49 7.45 7.74
C ILE A 90 22.94 7.53 8.13
N LYS A 91 23.32 8.59 8.83
CA LYS A 91 24.67 8.76 9.39
C LYS A 91 24.58 8.72 10.91
N TYR A 92 25.44 7.90 11.51
CA TYR A 92 25.55 7.79 12.94
C TYR A 92 26.98 8.09 13.37
N ASP A 93 27.15 9.01 14.32
CA ASP A 93 28.44 9.37 14.90
C ASP A 93 28.42 9.01 16.39
N LYS A 94 29.31 8.10 16.80
CA LYS A 94 29.42 7.67 18.21
C LYS A 94 29.81 8.81 19.15
N ASN A 95 30.53 9.82 18.64
CA ASN A 95 30.94 10.97 19.43
C ASN A 95 29.84 12.00 19.62
N SER A 96 28.82 11.94 18.78
CA SER A 96 27.68 12.88 18.83
C SER A 96 26.39 12.12 18.49
N PRO A 97 25.99 11.17 19.34
CA PRO A 97 24.85 10.31 19.03
C PRO A 97 23.55 11.10 19.01
N THR A 98 22.77 10.91 17.96
CA THR A 98 21.48 11.55 17.78
C THR A 98 20.44 10.54 17.31
N MET A 99 19.15 10.86 17.49
CA MET A 99 18.07 10.09 16.91
C MET A 99 18.13 10.16 15.41
N SER A 100 17.93 9.03 14.73
CA SER A 100 17.78 8.97 13.28
C SER A 100 16.31 8.92 12.95
N THR A 101 15.88 9.78 12.02
CA THR A 101 14.48 9.86 11.59
C THR A 101 14.39 9.53 10.11
N ILE A 102 13.49 8.60 9.79
CA ILE A 102 13.28 8.11 8.42
C ILE A 102 11.81 8.28 8.06
N GLU A 103 11.55 8.87 6.91
CA GLU A 103 10.20 8.97 6.40
C GLU A 103 9.78 7.63 5.81
N ILE A 104 8.71 7.06 6.33
CA ILE A 104 8.15 5.80 5.83
C ILE A 104 6.66 5.95 5.61
N ASN A 105 6.14 5.16 4.66
CA ASN A 105 4.72 5.03 4.40
C ASN A 105 4.33 3.59 4.69
N LEU A 106 3.38 3.39 5.60
CA LEU A 106 2.91 2.05 5.94
C LEU A 106 1.99 1.43 4.89
N GLY A 107 1.67 2.19 3.83
CA GLY A 107 0.78 1.70 2.78
C GLY A 107 -0.68 2.02 3.06
N SER A 108 -1.55 1.62 2.14
CA SER A 108 -2.97 1.91 2.21
C SER A 108 -3.78 0.91 1.37
N ASN A 109 -5.12 1.02 1.45
CA ASN A 109 -6.06 0.31 0.56
C ASN A 109 -5.85 -1.21 0.50
N GLY A 110 -5.70 -1.86 1.66
CA GLY A 110 -5.52 -3.31 1.75
C GLY A 110 -4.07 -3.76 1.68
N TYR A 111 -3.14 -2.85 1.37
CA TYR A 111 -1.70 -3.12 1.32
C TYR A 111 -0.95 -2.56 2.53
N GLN A 112 -1.67 -1.96 3.46
CA GLN A 112 -1.04 -1.32 4.62
C GLN A 112 -0.45 -2.33 5.59
N ALA A 113 0.67 -1.93 6.19
CA ALA A 113 1.27 -2.60 7.32
C ALA A 113 0.82 -1.92 8.63
N SER A 114 0.81 -2.66 9.72
CA SER A 114 0.59 -2.09 11.05
C SER A 114 1.90 -1.82 11.79
N SER A 115 2.99 -2.41 11.33
CA SER A 115 4.30 -2.27 11.96
C SER A 115 5.42 -2.42 10.95
N VAL A 116 6.61 -1.94 11.35
CA VAL A 116 7.84 -2.10 10.59
C VAL A 116 8.93 -2.61 11.52
N ALA A 117 9.68 -3.61 11.07
CA ALA A 117 10.87 -4.11 11.75
C ALA A 117 12.11 -3.64 10.99
N VAL A 118 13.18 -3.37 11.71
CA VAL A 118 14.44 -2.91 11.13
C VAL A 118 15.56 -3.89 11.49
N ALA A 119 16.34 -4.29 10.49
CA ALA A 119 17.51 -5.14 10.67
C ALA A 119 18.75 -4.42 10.16
N VAL A 120 19.88 -4.64 10.84
CA VAL A 120 21.21 -4.16 10.45
C VAL A 120 22.03 -5.39 10.07
N ASN A 121 22.43 -5.48 8.80
CA ASN A 121 23.13 -6.64 8.25
C ASN A 121 22.45 -7.97 8.61
N GLY A 122 21.12 -7.99 8.59
CA GLY A 122 20.32 -9.19 8.85
C GLY A 122 19.94 -9.42 10.30
N GLU A 123 20.46 -8.64 11.23
CA GLU A 123 20.09 -8.74 12.66
C GLU A 123 19.06 -7.68 13.02
N TYR A 124 17.93 -8.11 13.58
CA TYR A 124 16.85 -7.19 13.94
C TYR A 124 17.24 -6.32 15.12
N ILE A 125 16.94 -5.03 15.00
CA ILE A 125 17.04 -4.06 16.10
C ILE A 125 15.92 -4.34 17.09
N ASN A 126 16.23 -4.25 18.40
CA ASN A 126 15.19 -4.34 19.41
C ASN A 126 14.13 -3.24 19.17
N LYS A 127 12.87 -3.66 19.16
CA LYS A 127 11.73 -2.75 18.92
C LYS A 127 11.67 -1.58 19.89
N ASP A 128 12.26 -1.72 21.09
CA ASP A 128 12.30 -0.65 22.09
C ASP A 128 13.14 0.55 21.64
N TYR A 129 14.01 0.36 20.65
CA TYR A 129 14.78 1.44 20.04
C TYR A 129 14.06 2.12 18.88
N LEU A 130 12.87 1.65 18.51
CA LEU A 130 12.09 2.14 17.38
C LEU A 130 10.84 2.83 17.87
N SER A 131 10.50 3.95 17.23
CA SER A 131 9.27 4.67 17.47
C SER A 131 8.71 5.17 16.14
N TYR A 132 7.43 4.93 15.92
CA TYR A 132 6.75 5.40 14.70
C TYR A 132 5.68 6.40 15.07
N ASN A 133 5.67 7.55 14.40
CA ASN A 133 4.64 8.56 14.56
C ASN A 133 4.50 9.40 13.28
N ASP A 134 3.29 9.44 12.76
CA ASP A 134 2.90 10.33 11.65
C ASP A 134 3.87 10.27 10.46
N GLY A 135 4.10 9.08 9.92
CA GLY A 135 4.95 8.87 8.75
C GLY A 135 6.44 8.91 9.03
N LYS A 136 6.84 8.96 10.29
CA LYS A 136 8.26 9.03 10.66
C LYS A 136 8.64 7.91 11.62
N LEU A 137 9.63 7.13 11.22
CA LEU A 137 10.26 6.14 12.07
C LEU A 137 11.51 6.77 12.69
N THR A 138 11.59 6.73 14.02
CA THR A 138 12.75 7.22 14.77
C THR A 138 13.49 6.04 15.33
N ILE A 139 14.82 6.01 15.12
CA ILE A 139 15.70 4.97 15.63
C ILE A 139 16.61 5.59 16.71
N SER A 140 16.56 5.03 17.92
CA SER A 140 17.45 5.46 19.00
C SER A 140 18.91 5.21 18.63
N PRO A 141 19.84 6.12 18.97
CA PRO A 141 21.27 5.88 18.75
C PRO A 141 21.79 4.64 19.48
N ASP A 142 21.12 4.19 20.54
CA ASP A 142 21.48 2.98 21.24
C ASP A 142 21.44 1.72 20.35
N ALA A 143 20.68 1.76 19.27
CA ALA A 143 20.63 0.66 18.30
C ALA A 143 21.96 0.42 17.60
N PHE A 144 22.82 1.45 17.51
CA PHE A 144 24.06 1.40 16.75
C PHE A 144 25.33 1.44 17.61
N LYS A 145 25.21 1.64 18.91
CA LYS A 145 26.36 1.90 19.79
C LYS A 145 27.38 0.78 19.85
N GLU A 146 26.94 -0.46 19.62
CA GLU A 146 27.81 -1.64 19.66
C GLU A 146 28.46 -1.97 18.32
N LEU A 147 28.09 -1.25 17.25
CA LEU A 147 28.63 -1.50 15.92
C LEU A 147 30.02 -0.87 15.76
N SER A 148 30.91 -1.57 15.08
CA SER A 148 32.20 -1.00 14.67
C SER A 148 31.98 0.05 13.58
N PRO A 149 32.90 1.04 13.43
CA PRO A 149 32.77 1.99 12.32
C PRO A 149 32.75 1.28 10.98
N GLY A 150 31.86 1.72 10.10
CA GLY A 150 31.69 1.12 8.78
C GLY A 150 30.33 1.44 8.17
N THR A 151 30.07 0.87 7.02
CA THR A 151 28.79 1.00 6.31
C THR A 151 28.01 -0.29 6.49
N TYR A 152 26.74 -0.15 6.86
CA TYR A 152 25.86 -1.27 7.14
C TYR A 152 24.60 -1.19 6.28
N ASN A 153 24.05 -2.34 5.90
CA ASN A 153 22.77 -2.43 5.23
C ASN A 153 21.65 -2.40 6.27
N LEU A 154 20.67 -1.52 6.04
CA LEU A 154 19.43 -1.50 6.79
C LEU A 154 18.35 -2.15 5.97
N THR A 155 17.61 -3.06 6.58
CA THR A 155 16.45 -3.69 5.96
C THR A 155 15.21 -3.35 6.78
N PHE A 156 14.23 -2.76 6.11
CA PHE A 156 12.92 -2.44 6.70
C PHE A 156 11.95 -3.51 6.23
N THR A 157 11.35 -4.25 7.15
CA THR A 157 10.39 -5.30 6.84
C THR A 157 9.03 -4.93 7.41
N PHE A 158 8.03 -4.92 6.54
CA PHE A 158 6.67 -4.54 6.89
C PHE A 158 5.81 -5.79 7.03
N ASP A 159 4.79 -5.71 7.87
CA ASP A 159 3.84 -6.81 8.10
C ASP A 159 2.61 -6.72 7.19
N ASP A 160 2.77 -6.15 6.01
CA ASP A 160 1.74 -6.14 4.98
C ASP A 160 1.55 -7.53 4.35
N VAL A 161 0.52 -7.68 3.52
CA VAL A 161 0.18 -8.97 2.89
C VAL A 161 1.31 -9.55 2.01
N TYR A 162 2.24 -8.71 1.56
CA TYR A 162 3.37 -9.12 0.72
C TYR A 162 4.68 -9.24 1.49
N SER A 163 4.68 -8.97 2.80
CA SER A 163 5.90 -8.91 3.61
C SER A 163 6.94 -8.01 2.96
N THR A 164 6.52 -6.80 2.57
CA THR A 164 7.35 -5.85 1.83
C THR A 164 8.66 -5.59 2.55
N SER A 165 9.78 -5.66 1.82
CA SER A 165 11.11 -5.42 2.35
C SER A 165 11.82 -4.36 1.52
N VAL A 166 12.44 -3.39 2.19
CA VAL A 166 13.16 -2.29 1.55
C VAL A 166 14.55 -2.20 2.16
N ASN A 167 15.57 -2.04 1.34
CA ASN A 167 16.96 -1.95 1.78
C ASN A 167 17.48 -0.52 1.65
N ASP A 168 18.23 -0.08 2.67
CA ASP A 168 18.89 1.21 2.71
C ASP A 168 20.25 1.04 3.39
N LYS A 169 20.97 2.13 3.64
CA LYS A 169 22.33 2.06 4.23
C LYS A 169 22.46 3.00 5.42
N VAL A 170 23.31 2.59 6.34
CA VAL A 170 23.71 3.40 7.50
C VAL A 170 25.24 3.40 7.66
#